data_360703e2926f3ed509841b0f00983a23
#
_entry.id   360703e2926f3ed509841b0f00983a23
#
_cell.length_a   1.000
_cell.length_b   1.000
_cell.length_c   1.000
_cell.angle_alpha   90.00
_cell.angle_beta   90.00
_cell.angle_gamma   90.00
#
_symmetry.space_group_name_H-M   'P 1'
#
loop_
_entity.id
_entity.type
_entity.pdbx_description
1 polymer ?
#
loop_
_entity_poly.entity_id
_entity_poly.type
_entity_poly.pdbx_seq_one_letter_code
_entity_poly.pdbx_strand_id
1 'polypeptide(L)' 'MINIMMIIELLEEAIENSDWNKVEEALNILSIDEDELYGYNDE' A
#
# COMPACT_ATOMS: atom_id res chain seq x y z
N MET A 1 -0.52 12.69 2.64
CA MET A 1 -1.81 12.02 2.81
C MET A 1 -2.01 10.95 1.74
N ILE A 2 -2.53 9.82 2.13
CA ILE A 2 -2.64 8.69 1.23
C ILE A 2 -3.97 8.71 0.48
N ASN A 3 -3.93 8.27 -0.75
CA ASN A 3 -5.13 8.22 -1.58
C ASN A 3 -5.67 6.80 -1.57
N ILE A 4 -6.69 6.59 -0.76
CA ILE A 4 -7.27 5.27 -0.59
C ILE A 4 -7.80 4.72 -1.90
N MET A 5 -8.40 5.59 -2.71
CA MET A 5 -8.93 5.13 -3.99
C MET A 5 -7.82 4.54 -4.86
N MET A 6 -6.67 5.17 -4.84
CA MET A 6 -5.55 4.69 -5.61
C MET A 6 -5.10 3.31 -5.12
N ILE A 7 -5.08 3.14 -3.81
CA ILE A 7 -4.70 1.86 -3.24
C ILE A 7 -5.68 0.77 -3.66
N ILE A 8 -6.95 1.08 -3.59
CA ILE A 8 -7.98 0.12 -3.97
C ILE A 8 -7.82 -0.28 -5.43
N GLU A 9 -7.57 0.70 -6.29
CA GLU A 9 -7.41 0.43 -7.70
C GLU A 9 -6.19 -0.44 -7.95
N LEU A 10 -5.11 -0.16 -7.27
CA LEU A 10 -3.92 -0.96 -7.41
C LEU A 10 -4.17 -2.41 -7.04
N LEU A 11 -4.86 -2.61 -5.93
CA LEU A 11 -5.13 -3.96 -5.48
C LEU A 11 -6.09 -4.67 -6.42
N GLU A 12 -7.08 -3.95 -6.93
CA GLU A 12 -8.02 -4.55 -7.86
C GLU A 12 -7.31 -4.99 -9.13
N GLU A 13 -6.44 -4.15 -9.64
CA GLU A 13 -5.70 -4.50 -10.84
C GLU A 13 -4.75 -5.67 -10.57
N ALA A 14 -4.17 -5.68 -9.39
CA ALA A 14 -3.28 -6.77 -9.04
C ALA A 14 -4.02 -8.09 -9.08
N ILE A 15 -5.22 -8.10 -8.55
CA ILE A 15 -6.01 -9.32 -8.53
C ILE A 15 -6.39 -9.75 -9.94
N GLU A 16 -6.82 -8.79 -10.74
CA GLU A 16 -7.28 -9.09 -12.09
C GLU A 16 -6.15 -9.65 -12.95
N ASN A 17 -4.98 -9.11 -12.78
CA ASN A 17 -3.84 -9.50 -13.61
C ASN A 17 -2.89 -10.45 -12.91
N SER A 18 -3.21 -10.83 -11.71
CA SER A 18 -2.30 -11.65 -10.91
C SER A 18 -0.92 -10.99 -10.84
N ASP A 19 -0.93 -9.70 -10.62
CA ASP A 19 0.29 -8.90 -10.64
C ASP A 19 0.73 -8.61 -9.21
N TRP A 20 1.64 -9.42 -8.72
CA TRP A 20 2.08 -9.27 -7.33
C TRP A 20 2.92 -8.02 -7.12
N ASN A 21 3.48 -7.48 -8.19
CA ASN A 21 4.23 -6.24 -8.07
C ASN A 21 3.33 -5.09 -7.64
N LYS A 22 2.11 -5.09 -8.14
CA LYS A 22 1.17 -4.05 -7.76
C LYS A 22 0.74 -4.20 -6.32
N VAL A 23 0.65 -5.43 -5.85
CA VAL A 23 0.34 -5.65 -4.44
C VAL A 23 1.44 -5.08 -3.57
N GLU A 24 2.67 -5.31 -3.96
CA GLU A 24 3.81 -4.77 -3.21
C GLU A 24 3.80 -3.26 -3.22
N GLU A 25 3.46 -2.69 -4.35
CA GLU A 25 3.42 -1.25 -4.47
C GLU A 25 2.40 -0.65 -3.52
N ALA A 26 1.23 -1.24 -3.50
CA ALA A 26 0.18 -0.77 -2.60
C ALA A 26 0.63 -0.91 -1.15
N LEU A 27 1.28 -2.00 -0.85
CA LEU A 27 1.76 -2.22 0.49
C LEU A 27 2.80 -1.20 0.89
N ASN A 28 3.68 -0.86 -0.04
CA ASN A 28 4.71 0.13 0.23
C ASN A 28 4.09 1.49 0.55
N ILE A 29 3.08 1.86 -0.21
CA ILE A 29 2.43 3.13 0.02
C ILE A 29 1.80 3.15 1.41
N LEU A 30 1.15 2.07 1.76
CA LEU A 30 0.52 1.97 3.07
C LEU A 30 1.56 1.97 4.18
N SER A 31 2.66 1.29 3.95
CA SER A 31 3.72 1.22 4.95
C SER A 31 4.31 2.58 5.24
N ILE A 32 4.53 3.35 4.19
CA ILE A 32 5.10 4.68 4.36
C ILE A 32 4.17 5.54 5.20
N ASP A 33 2.88 5.47 4.90
CA ASP A 33 1.91 6.24 5.66
C ASP A 33 1.86 5.77 7.09
N GLU A 34 1.92 4.48 7.27
CA GLU A 34 1.87 3.90 8.60
C GLU A 34 3.07 4.33 9.41
N ASP A 35 4.22 4.33 8.78
CA ASP A 35 5.45 4.71 9.45
C ASP A 35 5.34 6.11 10.02
N GLU A 36 4.80 7.00 9.23
CA GLU A 36 4.62 8.37 9.66
C GLU A 36 3.64 8.46 10.80
N LEU A 37 2.60 7.69 10.70
CA LEU A 37 1.54 7.72 11.69
C LEU A 37 2.04 7.33 13.06
N TYR A 38 2.71 6.19 13.12
CA TYR A 38 3.16 5.68 14.40
C TYR A 38 4.40 6.38 14.90
N GLY A 39 5.32 6.56 14.03
CA GLY A 39 6.53 7.23 14.40
C GLY A 39 7.31 6.46 15.44
N TYR A 40 7.23 5.16 15.41
CA TYR A 40 7.97 4.43 16.41
C TYR A 40 8.44 3.12 15.90
N ASN A 41 8.96 2.46 16.63
CA ASN A 41 9.53 1.38 16.23
C ASN A 41 9.56 0.36 17.08
N ASP A 42 9.57 -0.22 17.46
CA ASP A 42 9.69 -0.96 18.15
C ASP A 42 10.25 -1.67 18.51
N GLU A 43 10.39 -2.19 18.70
CA GLU A 43 10.87 -2.83 19.16
C GLU A 43 11.33 -3.05 19.32
#